data_5b3e81d309823d963ea2d6cbd7fed711
#
_entry.id   5b3e81d309823d963ea2d6cbd7fed711
#
_cell.length_a   1.000
_cell.length_b   1.000
_cell.length_c   1.000
_cell.angle_alpha   90.00
_cell.angle_beta   90.00
_cell.angle_gamma   90.00
#
_symmetry.space_group_name_H-M   'P 1'
#
loop_
_entity.id
_entity.type
_entity.pdbx_description
1 polymer ?
#
loop_
_entity_poly.entity_id
_entity_poly.type
_entity_poly.pdbx_seq_one_letter_code
_entity_poly.pdbx_strand_id
1 'polypeptide(L)'
;MSTINIQEKFNLFDDLWSPKKVGELNGQQILLAKLKGEFVFHKHEFEDELFMVIKGTLTIELRDKIITVEEGEFYIVPKGVAHKPIAKEEVHIVLFEPLSIKHTGDVIADITVETYEEI
;
A
#
# COMPACT_ATOMS: atom_id res chain seq x y z
N MET A 1 6.99 22.73 -8.51
CA MET A 1 7.42 21.66 -7.61
C MET A 1 8.52 20.83 -8.27
N SER A 2 9.37 20.20 -7.44
CA SER A 2 10.46 19.37 -7.94
C SER A 2 9.95 17.99 -8.36
N THR A 3 10.75 17.28 -9.15
CA THR A 3 10.48 15.87 -9.40
C THR A 3 10.67 15.08 -8.12
N ILE A 4 9.96 13.97 -8.01
CA ILE A 4 10.08 13.03 -6.89
C ILE A 4 10.83 11.81 -7.40
N ASN A 5 11.98 11.52 -6.79
CA ASN A 5 12.73 10.30 -7.08
C ASN A 5 12.29 9.23 -6.09
N ILE A 6 11.60 8.22 -6.58
CA ILE A 6 11.00 7.19 -5.74
C ILE A 6 12.06 6.43 -4.95
N GLN A 7 13.18 6.07 -5.59
CA GLN A 7 14.24 5.32 -4.91
C GLN A 7 14.89 6.14 -3.79
N GLU A 8 15.11 7.42 -4.03
CA GLU A 8 15.65 8.30 -2.98
C GLU A 8 14.70 8.37 -1.79
N LYS A 9 13.40 8.41 -2.04
CA LYS A 9 12.40 8.43 -0.97
C LYS A 9 12.39 7.12 -0.18
N PHE A 10 12.49 5.97 -0.85
CA PHE A 10 12.60 4.68 -0.17
C PHE A 10 13.84 4.62 0.72
N ASN A 11 14.92 5.28 0.34
CA ASN A 11 16.15 5.28 1.13
C ASN A 11 16.04 6.08 2.44
N LEU A 12 14.95 6.83 2.64
CA LEU A 12 14.78 7.68 3.82
C LEU A 12 14.16 6.96 5.01
N PHE A 13 13.64 5.75 4.84
CA PHE A 13 12.95 5.05 5.91
C PHE A 13 13.17 3.55 5.85
N ASP A 14 13.00 2.88 7.01
CA ASP A 14 13.15 1.43 7.12
C ASP A 14 11.93 0.75 7.75
N ASP A 15 11.06 1.51 8.40
CA ASP A 15 9.90 0.93 9.08
C ASP A 15 8.96 0.22 8.11
N LEU A 16 8.43 -0.91 8.57
CA LEU A 16 7.53 -1.76 7.77
C LEU A 16 6.08 -1.42 8.07
N TRP A 17 5.21 -1.61 7.08
CA TRP A 17 3.76 -1.41 7.22
C TRP A 17 3.39 0.01 7.67
N SER A 18 4.22 0.98 7.32
CA SER A 18 4.03 2.38 7.68
C SER A 18 4.19 3.25 6.45
N PRO A 19 3.13 3.41 5.65
CA PRO A 19 3.20 4.17 4.40
C PRO A 19 3.65 5.61 4.61
N LYS A 20 4.43 6.11 3.67
CA LYS A 20 4.94 7.49 3.65
C LYS A 20 4.33 8.22 2.47
N LYS A 21 3.77 9.39 2.72
CA LYS A 21 3.15 10.20 1.68
C LYS A 21 4.21 10.98 0.93
N VAL A 22 4.22 10.85 -0.40
CA VAL A 22 5.18 11.56 -1.26
C VAL A 22 4.51 12.52 -2.24
N GLY A 23 3.19 12.47 -2.38
CA GLY A 23 2.48 13.39 -3.28
C GLY A 23 0.98 13.27 -3.20
N GLU A 24 0.31 14.26 -3.77
CA GLU A 24 -1.15 14.30 -3.91
C GLU A 24 -1.52 14.82 -5.28
N LEU A 25 -2.61 14.32 -5.81
CA LEU A 25 -3.20 14.86 -7.04
C LEU A 25 -4.71 14.55 -7.07
N ASN A 26 -5.51 15.59 -7.34
CA ASN A 26 -6.96 15.43 -7.55
C ASN A 26 -7.68 14.63 -6.45
N GLY A 27 -7.34 14.88 -5.17
CA GLY A 27 -7.95 14.16 -4.07
C GLY A 27 -7.40 12.75 -3.84
N GLN A 28 -6.36 12.38 -4.59
CA GLN A 28 -5.66 11.12 -4.44
C GLN A 28 -4.30 11.37 -3.77
N GLN A 29 -3.75 10.34 -3.15
CA GLN A 29 -2.41 10.43 -2.58
C GLN A 29 -1.53 9.31 -3.10
N ILE A 30 -0.23 9.59 -3.16
CA ILE A 30 0.79 8.62 -3.54
C ILE A 30 1.59 8.29 -2.29
N LEU A 31 1.63 7.01 -1.94
CA LEU A 31 2.32 6.53 -0.75
C LEU A 31 3.39 5.53 -1.15
N LEU A 32 4.48 5.50 -0.39
CA LEU A 32 5.50 4.46 -0.49
C LEU A 32 5.45 3.64 0.78
N ALA A 33 5.57 2.32 0.64
CA ALA A 33 5.60 1.44 1.80
C ALA A 33 6.57 0.30 1.60
N LYS A 34 7.17 -0.13 2.70
CA LYS A 34 7.99 -1.34 2.76
C LYS A 34 7.21 -2.37 3.56
N LEU A 35 7.08 -3.57 3.01
CA LEU A 35 6.27 -4.62 3.59
C LEU A 35 7.10 -5.88 3.80
N LYS A 36 6.86 -6.57 4.91
CA LYS A 36 7.38 -7.92 5.15
C LYS A 36 6.48 -8.60 6.16
N GLY A 37 6.08 -9.84 5.87
CA GLY A 37 5.14 -10.58 6.70
C GLY A 37 3.72 -10.39 6.21
N GLU A 38 2.75 -10.55 7.12
CA GLU A 38 1.34 -10.50 6.77
C GLU A 38 0.67 -9.26 7.34
N PHE A 39 -0.23 -8.69 6.56
CA PHE A 39 -1.12 -7.63 7.01
C PHE A 39 -2.43 -8.25 7.52
N VAL A 40 -3.42 -7.41 7.83
CA VAL A 40 -4.73 -7.91 8.26
C VAL A 40 -5.67 -8.01 7.06
N PHE A 41 -6.61 -8.95 7.12
CA PHE A 41 -7.70 -9.01 6.14
C PHE A 41 -8.64 -7.84 6.42
N HIS A 42 -8.89 -7.02 5.40
CA HIS A 42 -9.70 -5.80 5.54
C HIS A 42 -10.30 -5.39 4.20
N LYS A 43 -11.22 -4.44 4.23
CA LYS A 43 -11.79 -3.89 2.99
C LYS A 43 -12.01 -2.38 3.14
N HIS A 44 -12.10 -1.71 2.00
CA HIS A 44 -12.47 -0.30 1.90
C HIS A 44 -13.81 -0.22 1.18
N GLU A 45 -14.87 0.19 1.86
CA GLU A 45 -16.23 0.18 1.29
C GLU A 45 -16.41 1.11 0.10
N PHE A 46 -15.71 2.25 0.10
CA PHE A 46 -15.95 3.32 -0.85
C PHE A 46 -14.75 3.69 -1.72
N GLU A 47 -13.62 3.04 -1.54
CA GLU A 47 -12.40 3.41 -2.25
C GLU A 47 -11.75 2.21 -2.93
N ASP A 48 -11.31 2.42 -4.18
CA ASP A 48 -10.40 1.49 -4.84
C ASP A 48 -8.99 1.79 -4.36
N GLU A 49 -8.12 0.78 -4.35
CA GLU A 49 -6.73 0.96 -3.92
C GLU A 49 -5.79 0.29 -4.91
N LEU A 50 -4.81 1.04 -5.43
CA LEU A 50 -3.82 0.51 -6.35
C LEU A 50 -2.55 0.16 -5.60
N PHE A 51 -2.04 -1.06 -5.83
CA PHE A 51 -0.76 -1.56 -5.34
C PHE A 51 0.18 -1.77 -6.52
N MET A 52 1.29 -1.05 -6.57
CA MET A 52 2.31 -1.24 -7.59
C MET A 52 3.60 -1.72 -6.94
N VAL A 53 4.17 -2.82 -7.44
CA VAL A 53 5.42 -3.35 -6.88
C VAL A 53 6.62 -2.72 -7.58
N ILE A 54 7.50 -2.13 -6.78
CA ILE A 54 8.76 -1.55 -7.26
C ILE A 54 9.89 -2.55 -7.09
N LYS A 55 9.89 -3.31 -5.98
CA LYS A 55 10.92 -4.29 -5.68
C LYS A 55 10.31 -5.46 -4.92
N GLY A 56 10.64 -6.68 -5.35
CA GLY A 56 10.17 -7.90 -4.72
C GLY A 56 8.87 -8.42 -5.31
N THR A 57 8.19 -9.27 -4.57
CA THR A 57 6.95 -9.90 -4.99
C THR A 57 5.90 -9.75 -3.89
N LEU A 58 4.75 -9.21 -4.24
CA LEU A 58 3.64 -9.04 -3.31
C LEU A 58 2.55 -10.07 -3.60
N THR A 59 2.06 -10.72 -2.55
CA THR A 59 0.88 -11.57 -2.63
C THR A 59 -0.29 -10.81 -2.04
N ILE A 60 -1.42 -10.77 -2.75
CA ILE A 60 -2.66 -10.21 -2.23
C ILE A 60 -3.67 -11.34 -2.17
N GLU A 61 -4.03 -11.76 -0.95
CA GLU A 61 -5.00 -12.81 -0.75
C GLU A 61 -6.41 -12.21 -0.76
N LEU A 62 -7.25 -12.72 -1.64
CA LEU A 62 -8.67 -12.40 -1.68
C LEU A 62 -9.43 -13.58 -1.10
N ARG A 63 -10.75 -13.46 -0.86
CA ARG A 63 -11.53 -14.55 -0.29
C ARG A 63 -11.60 -15.78 -1.19
N ASP A 64 -11.57 -15.57 -2.50
CA ASP A 64 -11.77 -16.64 -3.50
C ASP A 64 -10.53 -16.94 -4.34
N LYS A 65 -9.46 -16.18 -4.21
CA LYS A 65 -8.23 -16.39 -5.00
C LYS A 65 -7.05 -15.63 -4.41
N ILE A 66 -5.88 -15.94 -4.95
CA ILE A 66 -4.62 -15.27 -4.58
C ILE A 66 -4.09 -14.56 -5.81
N ILE A 67 -3.70 -13.29 -5.62
CA ILE A 67 -3.11 -12.46 -6.66
C ILE A 67 -1.63 -12.33 -6.36
N THR A 68 -0.77 -12.52 -7.36
CA THR A 68 0.67 -12.29 -7.26
C THR A 68 1.01 -11.07 -8.12
N VAL A 69 1.69 -10.09 -7.50
CA VAL A 69 2.11 -8.86 -8.19
C VAL A 69 3.63 -8.82 -8.19
N GLU A 70 4.23 -8.84 -9.38
CA GLU A 70 5.68 -8.84 -9.57
C GLU A 70 6.21 -7.43 -9.82
N GLU A 71 7.53 -7.26 -9.80
CA GLU A 71 8.15 -5.95 -10.06
C GLU A 71 7.67 -5.37 -11.38
N GLY A 72 7.26 -4.10 -11.35
CA GLY A 72 6.74 -3.41 -12.53
C GLY A 72 5.27 -3.65 -12.80
N GLU A 73 4.61 -4.47 -12.00
CA GLU A 73 3.18 -4.75 -12.15
C GLU A 73 2.38 -4.03 -11.07
N PHE A 74 1.11 -3.81 -11.33
CA PHE A 74 0.20 -3.31 -10.31
C PHE A 74 -1.12 -4.08 -10.32
N TYR A 75 -1.81 -4.04 -9.20
CA TYR A 75 -3.15 -4.59 -9.08
C TYR A 75 -4.05 -3.55 -8.40
N ILE A 76 -5.25 -3.39 -8.89
CA ILE A 76 -6.24 -2.51 -8.27
C ILE A 76 -7.23 -3.38 -7.52
N VAL A 77 -7.28 -3.19 -6.19
CA VAL A 77 -8.28 -3.83 -5.35
C VAL A 77 -9.53 -2.98 -5.41
N PRO A 78 -10.64 -3.51 -5.97
CA PRO A 78 -11.88 -2.74 -6.06
C PRO A 78 -12.47 -2.45 -4.67
N LYS A 79 -13.19 -1.34 -4.56
CA LYS A 79 -13.93 -1.04 -3.33
C LYS A 79 -14.83 -2.21 -2.94
N GLY A 80 -14.97 -2.45 -1.65
CA GLY A 80 -15.81 -3.52 -1.12
C GLY A 80 -15.18 -4.91 -1.15
N VAL A 81 -13.98 -5.06 -1.73
CA VAL A 81 -13.32 -6.36 -1.84
C VAL A 81 -12.36 -6.55 -0.67
N ALA A 82 -12.62 -7.58 0.14
CA ALA A 82 -11.74 -7.92 1.25
C ALA A 82 -10.41 -8.48 0.73
N HIS A 83 -9.31 -8.03 1.33
CA HIS A 83 -7.98 -8.41 0.87
C HIS A 83 -6.98 -8.41 2.03
N LYS A 84 -5.90 -9.18 1.84
CA LYS A 84 -4.82 -9.32 2.81
C LYS A 84 -3.49 -9.31 2.07
N PRO A 85 -2.71 -8.22 2.15
CA PRO A 85 -1.37 -8.19 1.57
C PRO A 85 -0.41 -9.08 2.37
N ILE A 86 0.43 -9.83 1.67
CA ILE A 86 1.42 -10.72 2.26
C ILE A 86 2.74 -10.55 1.50
N ALA A 87 3.83 -10.34 2.24
CA ALA A 87 5.16 -10.25 1.67
C ALA A 87 6.08 -11.23 2.40
N LYS A 88 6.43 -12.34 1.75
CA LYS A 88 7.32 -13.35 2.33
C LYS A 88 8.71 -12.77 2.57
N GLU A 89 9.22 -12.02 1.59
CA GLU A 89 10.45 -11.25 1.69
C GLU A 89 10.08 -9.77 1.61
N GLU A 90 11.00 -8.88 1.94
CA GLU A 90 10.72 -7.44 1.92
C GLU A 90 10.31 -6.98 0.52
N VAL A 91 9.21 -6.26 0.44
CA VAL A 91 8.65 -5.71 -0.80
C VAL A 91 8.53 -4.21 -0.66
N HIS A 92 8.88 -3.49 -1.73
CA HIS A 92 8.69 -2.04 -1.80
C HIS A 92 7.57 -1.75 -2.78
N ILE A 93 6.55 -1.01 -2.33
CA ILE A 93 5.36 -0.73 -3.14
C ILE A 93 5.05 0.76 -3.19
N VAL A 94 4.35 1.13 -4.25
CA VAL A 94 3.66 2.42 -4.36
C VAL A 94 2.18 2.14 -4.20
N LEU A 95 1.54 2.89 -3.33
CA LEU A 95 0.09 2.91 -3.19
C LEU A 95 -0.44 4.19 -3.82
N PHE A 96 -1.52 4.09 -4.57
CA PHE A 96 -2.24 5.24 -5.12
C PHE A 96 -3.69 5.08 -4.75
N GLU A 97 -4.21 6.03 -3.98
CA GLU A 97 -5.51 5.87 -3.33
C GLU A 97 -6.14 7.22 -2.96
N PRO A 98 -7.47 7.28 -2.80
CA PRO A 98 -8.12 8.50 -2.30
C PRO A 98 -7.62 8.88 -0.91
N LEU A 99 -7.59 10.18 -0.62
CA LEU A 99 -7.20 10.68 0.70
C LEU A 99 -8.08 10.15 1.84
N SER A 100 -9.30 9.76 1.53
CA SER A 100 -10.27 9.26 2.52
C SER A 100 -10.01 7.84 2.99
N ILE A 101 -9.11 7.09 2.32
CA ILE A 101 -8.88 5.68 2.65
C ILE A 101 -8.21 5.54 4.03
N LYS A 102 -8.62 4.52 4.79
CA LYS A 102 -8.04 4.20 6.10
C LYS A 102 -7.05 3.05 5.96
N HIS A 103 -5.92 3.12 6.67
CA HIS A 103 -4.80 2.18 6.55
C HIS A 103 -5.23 0.71 6.61
N THR A 104 -6.03 0.33 7.60
CA THR A 104 -6.54 -1.04 7.76
C THR A 104 -8.04 -1.15 7.45
N GLY A 105 -8.57 -0.21 6.67
CA GLY A 105 -9.97 -0.21 6.25
C GLY A 105 -10.95 -0.21 7.41
N ASP A 106 -11.81 -1.22 7.45
CA ASP A 106 -12.84 -1.39 8.48
C ASP A 106 -12.34 -2.09 9.75
N VAL A 107 -11.05 -2.43 9.81
CA VAL A 107 -10.45 -3.16 10.93
C VAL A 107 -9.48 -2.24 11.69
N ILE A 108 -9.52 -2.28 13.03
CA ILE A 108 -8.53 -1.62 13.88
C ILE A 108 -7.64 -2.72 14.47
N ALA A 109 -6.33 -2.58 14.29
CA ALA A 109 -5.35 -3.56 14.74
C ALA A 109 -4.09 -2.84 15.23
N ASP A 110 -3.18 -3.56 15.88
CA ASP A 110 -1.91 -3.00 16.36
C ASP A 110 -1.10 -2.38 15.24
N ILE A 111 -1.24 -2.92 14.02
CA ILE A 111 -0.52 -2.46 12.84
C ILE A 111 -1.15 -1.22 12.18
N THR A 112 -2.32 -0.77 12.63
CA THR A 112 -3.03 0.37 12.04
C THR A 112 -2.26 1.68 12.24
N VAL A 113 -2.13 2.45 11.15
CA VAL A 113 -1.52 3.79 11.16
C VAL A 113 -2.63 4.82 10.96
N GLU A 114 -2.77 5.76 11.90
CA GLU A 114 -3.84 6.77 11.88
C GLU A 114 -3.56 7.87 10.85
N THR A 115 -2.31 8.34 10.76
CA THR A 115 -1.89 9.38 9.81
C THR A 115 -0.58 8.96 9.17
N TYR A 116 -0.38 9.36 7.91
CA TYR A 116 0.83 9.01 7.18
C TYR A 116 1.86 10.14 7.24
N GLU A 117 3.09 9.78 7.57
CA GLU A 117 4.21 10.71 7.55
C GLU A 117 4.49 11.17 6.12
N GLU A 118 4.70 12.47 5.94
CA GLU A 118 5.10 13.02 4.65
C GLU A 118 6.63 13.08 4.58
N ILE A 119 7.17 12.65 3.47
CA ILE A 119 8.63 12.66 3.29
C ILE A 119 9.09 13.34 1.98
#